data_9a47907488e614f1d8ca49e173fdd78b
#
_entry.id   9a47907488e614f1d8ca49e173fdd78b
#
_cell.length_a   1.000
_cell.length_b   1.000
_cell.length_c   1.000
_cell.angle_alpha   90.00
_cell.angle_beta   90.00
_cell.angle_gamma   90.00
#
_symmetry.space_group_name_H-M   'P 1'
#
loop_
_entity.id
_entity.type
_entity.pdbx_description
1 polymer ?
#
loop_
_entity_poly.entity_id
_entity_poly.type
_entity_poly.pdbx_seq_one_letter_code
_entity_poly.pdbx_strand_id
1 'polypeptide(L)'
;MKPTIGFYVLSVLACASCLSRASSGDVSSQPAKVPEAAVRIDTHMDPPRWATLERQLLADNVPACREFFKKYFDDRGYLQCFVRWGANDGPDDAFENFNHWPELHALGAGDEVLQMFLKGHEGLLKQYTEARTTDVPIARQGMYYKEFIVQSDWMHHGEGLQLFNRMGLSIPTDAKYQQRARRFAGFYMGEDPEAPNYDPVHKIIRSMENGSRGPMLRKATALDWVGDPFDVKGFDALHGESTFEQFLAHYEEYGDVVGDHFLNLVATTLPMNAYLLAGEPKYKKWLVEYMDAWLDRMKQNNGIIPSFVDLDGRIGGPEGKWWKNAYGWGFSPVNPVTGRREDRNRIPRALVGFNNALLVTGDQRYVDAWRTMMDAVNSHAREVDGRRQYPTMHGADGWYGWRTAPWNVGALEVWYWSQKPKDLERVGGGGWVGFLQGQNPAYPEQTLERDLKMVQQRLNAVRRDTTPPEKRLADNMLDYNPAATESMVQLMWGALLPGREGGLLNARLRYFDPDRKRAGVPEDVAALVSELSDTRTVVTLINLNASQPRTVIVQGGGYGEHQLVSVTSGGTPTPINSPLLTVQLDPGCGQKLVLEMKRYANAPTVLHPWHRGQR
;
A
#
# COMPACT_ATOMS: atom_id res chain seq x y z
N MET A 1 8.40 50.14 -52.44
CA MET A 1 8.50 51.39 -51.68
C MET A 1 8.90 51.06 -50.24
N LYS A 2 10.13 51.35 -49.89
CA LYS A 2 10.60 51.39 -48.50
C LYS A 2 10.26 52.77 -47.95
N PRO A 3 9.99 52.91 -46.66
CA PRO A 3 10.89 53.72 -45.80
C PRO A 3 11.08 53.06 -44.42
N THR A 4 12.22 53.07 -43.87
CA THR A 4 13.07 54.09 -43.21
C THR A 4 13.04 53.88 -41.70
N ILE A 5 14.21 53.55 -41.18
CA ILE A 5 14.62 53.28 -39.81
C ILE A 5 14.63 54.61 -39.02
N GLY A 6 14.14 54.61 -37.82
CA GLY A 6 14.34 55.67 -36.83
C GLY A 6 15.01 55.10 -35.58
N PHE A 7 16.28 55.47 -35.36
CA PHE A 7 17.04 55.27 -34.13
C PHE A 7 16.64 56.31 -33.08
N TYR A 8 16.32 55.86 -31.87
CA TYR A 8 16.36 56.74 -30.68
C TYR A 8 17.38 56.19 -29.68
N VAL A 9 18.37 57.01 -29.46
CA VAL A 9 19.37 56.91 -28.39
C VAL A 9 18.73 57.43 -27.12
N LEU A 10 18.72 56.69 -26.05
CA LEU A 10 18.43 57.20 -24.71
C LEU A 10 19.54 56.86 -23.75
N SER A 11 19.94 57.89 -23.09
CA SER A 11 21.07 58.06 -22.21
C SER A 11 20.98 57.22 -20.93
N VAL A 12 22.12 56.65 -20.56
CA VAL A 12 22.37 56.02 -19.27
C VAL A 12 22.52 57.07 -18.19
N LEU A 13 21.66 57.05 -17.18
CA LEU A 13 21.96 57.72 -15.89
C LEU A 13 22.27 56.59 -14.87
N ALA A 14 23.51 56.60 -14.42
CA ALA A 14 23.97 55.79 -13.32
C ALA A 14 23.42 56.32 -12.00
N CYS A 15 22.76 55.48 -11.23
CA CYS A 15 22.51 55.74 -9.82
C CYS A 15 23.19 54.63 -9.01
N ALA A 16 24.34 54.99 -8.44
CA ALA A 16 25.04 54.16 -7.46
C ALA A 16 24.41 54.43 -6.11
N SER A 17 23.90 53.41 -5.43
CA SER A 17 24.03 53.29 -3.98
C SER A 17 23.31 52.07 -3.41
N CYS A 18 23.99 51.46 -2.46
CA CYS A 18 23.55 50.49 -1.46
C CYS A 18 23.38 49.01 -1.90
N LEU A 19 24.52 48.37 -2.10
CA LEU A 19 24.69 46.95 -1.83
C LEU A 19 24.71 46.72 -0.31
N SER A 20 23.57 46.38 0.29
CA SER A 20 23.55 45.72 1.58
C SER A 20 23.87 44.25 1.36
N ARG A 21 25.05 43.82 1.80
CA ARG A 21 25.42 42.40 1.93
C ARG A 21 24.43 41.74 2.89
N ALA A 22 23.49 40.98 2.36
CA ALA A 22 22.84 39.93 3.12
C ALA A 22 23.91 38.86 3.34
N SER A 23 24.39 38.73 4.56
CA SER A 23 25.19 37.59 4.99
C SER A 23 24.32 36.33 4.82
N SER A 24 24.68 35.49 3.88
CA SER A 24 24.23 34.10 3.86
C SER A 24 24.79 33.46 5.12
N GLY A 25 23.98 33.46 6.17
CA GLY A 25 24.24 32.58 7.31
C GLY A 25 24.15 31.15 6.80
N ASP A 26 25.28 30.50 6.74
CA ASP A 26 25.38 29.04 6.69
C ASP A 26 24.59 28.49 7.88
N VAL A 27 23.34 28.08 7.66
CA VAL A 27 22.61 27.23 8.60
C VAL A 27 23.25 25.86 8.43
N SER A 28 24.32 25.64 9.16
CA SER A 28 24.88 24.32 9.39
C SER A 28 23.79 23.52 10.10
N SER A 29 22.96 22.80 9.33
CA SER A 29 22.01 21.85 9.84
C SER A 29 22.81 20.70 10.47
N GLN A 30 23.00 20.74 11.79
CA GLN A 30 23.50 19.57 12.51
C GLN A 30 22.52 18.41 12.26
N PRO A 31 23.01 17.23 11.89
CA PRO A 31 22.15 16.06 11.76
C PRO A 31 21.40 15.85 13.08
N ALA A 32 20.11 15.54 13.01
CA ALA A 32 19.30 15.29 14.19
C ALA A 32 19.99 14.21 15.04
N LYS A 33 20.27 14.53 16.30
CA LYS A 33 20.87 13.59 17.23
C LYS A 33 19.92 12.42 17.42
N VAL A 34 20.39 11.20 17.17
CA VAL A 34 19.68 9.99 17.59
C VAL A 34 19.50 10.08 19.11
N PRO A 35 18.28 9.86 19.65
CA PRO A 35 18.07 9.94 21.10
C PRO A 35 19.06 9.01 21.83
N GLU A 36 19.62 9.47 22.95
CA GLU A 36 20.43 8.61 23.81
C GLU A 36 19.61 7.39 24.25
N ALA A 37 20.29 6.27 24.56
CA ALA A 37 19.61 5.05 24.98
C ALA A 37 18.81 5.32 26.26
N ALA A 38 17.47 5.23 26.14
CA ALA A 38 16.58 5.44 27.28
C ALA A 38 16.42 4.16 28.12
N VAL A 39 16.69 2.99 27.51
CA VAL A 39 16.58 1.67 28.15
C VAL A 39 17.78 0.82 27.77
N ARG A 40 18.41 0.22 28.77
CA ARG A 40 19.41 -0.83 28.61
C ARG A 40 18.82 -2.14 29.09
N ILE A 41 18.98 -3.19 28.31
CA ILE A 41 18.57 -4.56 28.60
C ILE A 41 19.86 -5.36 28.82
N ASP A 42 20.09 -5.78 30.08
CA ASP A 42 21.23 -6.55 30.54
C ASP A 42 20.83 -7.92 31.13
N THR A 43 19.55 -8.25 31.08
CA THR A 43 19.03 -9.52 31.55
C THR A 43 19.29 -10.61 30.52
N HIS A 44 20.04 -11.63 30.89
CA HIS A 44 20.29 -12.78 30.03
C HIS A 44 18.98 -13.48 29.67
N MET A 45 18.83 -13.84 28.39
CA MET A 45 17.68 -14.59 27.88
C MET A 45 18.18 -15.69 26.94
N ASP A 46 17.88 -16.95 27.29
CA ASP A 46 18.12 -18.06 26.37
C ASP A 46 17.35 -17.80 25.06
N PRO A 47 17.96 -17.98 23.88
CA PRO A 47 17.32 -17.71 22.61
C PRO A 47 16.00 -18.48 22.43
N PRO A 48 14.83 -17.82 22.48
CA PRO A 48 13.58 -18.52 22.25
C PRO A 48 13.49 -18.95 20.79
N ARG A 49 12.84 -20.08 20.54
CA ARG A 49 12.77 -20.68 19.19
C ARG A 49 12.22 -19.72 18.15
N TRP A 50 11.18 -18.93 18.47
CA TRP A 50 10.62 -17.94 17.54
C TRP A 50 11.69 -16.93 17.07
N ALA A 51 12.59 -16.48 17.97
CA ALA A 51 13.62 -15.51 17.60
C ALA A 51 14.64 -16.10 16.62
N THR A 52 15.03 -17.35 16.84
CA THR A 52 15.93 -18.07 15.91
C THR A 52 15.27 -18.27 14.54
N LEU A 53 13.99 -18.67 14.51
CA LEU A 53 13.24 -18.85 13.27
C LEU A 53 13.05 -17.52 12.51
N GLU A 54 12.78 -16.42 13.22
CA GLU A 54 12.65 -15.09 12.62
C GLU A 54 13.95 -14.66 11.93
N ARG A 55 15.08 -14.80 12.62
CA ARG A 55 16.39 -14.49 12.04
C ARG A 55 16.75 -15.38 10.87
N GLN A 56 16.42 -16.69 10.97
CA GLN A 56 16.59 -17.62 9.86
C GLN A 56 15.76 -17.19 8.65
N LEU A 57 14.49 -16.84 8.86
CA LEU A 57 13.60 -16.42 7.77
C LEU A 57 14.12 -15.16 7.08
N LEU A 58 14.57 -14.14 7.83
CA LEU A 58 15.21 -12.94 7.27
C LEU A 58 16.45 -13.29 6.44
N ALA A 59 17.27 -14.23 6.93
CA ALA A 59 18.48 -14.65 6.24
C ALA A 59 18.18 -15.47 4.97
N ASP A 60 17.26 -16.43 5.03
CA ASP A 60 16.95 -17.36 3.93
C ASP A 60 16.24 -16.68 2.75
N ASN A 61 15.46 -15.62 3.02
CA ASN A 61 14.81 -14.84 1.97
C ASN A 61 15.82 -14.21 1.00
N VAL A 62 16.98 -13.74 1.47
CA VAL A 62 17.95 -13.00 0.63
C VAL A 62 18.50 -13.85 -0.52
N PRO A 63 19.10 -15.03 -0.29
CA PRO A 63 19.58 -15.89 -1.37
C PRO A 63 18.44 -16.41 -2.26
N ALA A 64 17.25 -16.64 -1.70
CA ALA A 64 16.10 -17.06 -2.48
C ALA A 64 15.64 -15.96 -3.45
N CYS A 65 15.54 -14.72 -3.00
CA CYS A 65 15.27 -13.56 -3.88
C CYS A 65 16.37 -13.39 -4.93
N ARG A 66 17.63 -13.64 -4.60
CA ARG A 66 18.76 -13.58 -5.56
C ARG A 66 18.60 -14.62 -6.68
N GLU A 67 18.25 -15.87 -6.35
CA GLU A 67 18.03 -16.91 -7.37
C GLU A 67 16.81 -16.57 -8.25
N PHE A 68 15.72 -16.06 -7.67
CA PHE A 68 14.56 -15.59 -8.40
C PHE A 68 14.93 -14.46 -9.37
N PHE A 69 15.59 -13.41 -8.89
CA PHE A 69 16.00 -12.27 -9.70
C PHE A 69 16.92 -12.69 -10.84
N LYS A 70 17.94 -13.51 -10.54
CA LYS A 70 18.89 -14.02 -11.55
C LYS A 70 18.20 -14.82 -12.65
N LYS A 71 17.11 -15.52 -12.34
CA LYS A 71 16.41 -16.36 -13.31
C LYS A 71 15.43 -15.58 -14.17
N TYR A 72 14.72 -14.63 -13.57
CA TYR A 72 13.59 -13.99 -14.25
C TYR A 72 13.86 -12.56 -14.70
N PHE A 73 14.99 -11.98 -14.35
CA PHE A 73 15.37 -10.63 -14.80
C PHE A 73 16.71 -10.66 -15.53
N ASP A 74 16.83 -9.79 -16.54
CA ASP A 74 18.09 -9.61 -17.26
C ASP A 74 19.00 -8.57 -16.57
N ASP A 75 20.17 -8.31 -17.16
CA ASP A 75 21.14 -7.36 -16.62
C ASP A 75 20.66 -5.91 -16.60
N ARG A 76 19.62 -5.57 -17.36
CA ARG A 76 18.94 -4.26 -17.34
C ARG A 76 17.88 -4.14 -16.24
N GLY A 77 17.53 -5.26 -15.61
CA GLY A 77 16.40 -5.37 -14.70
C GLY A 77 15.06 -5.56 -15.42
N TYR A 78 15.07 -5.94 -16.69
CA TYR A 78 13.85 -6.27 -17.43
C TYR A 78 13.39 -7.67 -17.09
N LEU A 79 12.08 -7.83 -16.90
CA LEU A 79 11.46 -9.12 -16.66
C LEU A 79 11.53 -9.96 -17.95
N GLN A 80 11.97 -11.19 -17.84
CA GLN A 80 12.08 -12.13 -18.96
C GLN A 80 10.73 -12.81 -19.21
N CYS A 81 9.81 -12.05 -19.79
CA CYS A 81 8.47 -12.48 -20.14
C CYS A 81 8.05 -11.87 -21.49
N PHE A 82 6.92 -12.31 -21.99
CA PHE A 82 6.27 -11.69 -23.13
C PHE A 82 5.57 -10.41 -22.69
N VAL A 83 6.06 -9.27 -23.12
CA VAL A 83 5.56 -7.96 -22.69
C VAL A 83 4.34 -7.56 -23.52
N ARG A 84 3.19 -7.52 -22.90
CA ARG A 84 1.97 -6.95 -23.49
C ARG A 84 1.16 -6.16 -22.45
N TRP A 85 0.20 -5.41 -22.90
CA TRP A 85 -0.68 -4.61 -22.06
C TRP A 85 -2.09 -5.20 -22.04
N GLY A 86 -2.72 -5.21 -20.87
CA GLY A 86 -4.14 -5.59 -20.68
C GLY A 86 -4.35 -7.00 -20.10
N ALA A 87 -5.58 -7.27 -19.72
CA ALA A 87 -6.11 -8.53 -19.18
C ALA A 87 -5.24 -9.21 -18.11
N ASN A 88 -4.66 -10.36 -18.40
CA ASN A 88 -3.84 -11.15 -17.49
C ASN A 88 -2.36 -10.83 -17.53
N ASP A 89 -1.97 -9.76 -18.18
CA ASP A 89 -0.57 -9.51 -18.46
C ASP A 89 -0.38 -8.02 -18.69
N GLY A 90 -0.08 -7.32 -17.64
CA GLY A 90 0.08 -5.88 -17.65
C GLY A 90 1.21 -5.40 -16.76
N PRO A 91 1.36 -4.07 -16.67
CA PRO A 91 2.39 -3.49 -15.81
C PRO A 91 2.24 -3.83 -14.33
N ASP A 92 1.01 -3.90 -13.83
CA ASP A 92 0.71 -4.31 -12.46
C ASP A 92 1.18 -5.72 -12.17
N ASP A 93 0.84 -6.68 -13.04
CA ASP A 93 1.27 -8.08 -12.94
C ASP A 93 2.79 -8.21 -12.89
N ALA A 94 3.50 -7.43 -13.72
CA ALA A 94 4.96 -7.44 -13.71
C ALA A 94 5.54 -6.92 -12.38
N PHE A 95 4.96 -5.86 -11.81
CA PHE A 95 5.39 -5.33 -10.51
C PHE A 95 5.07 -6.25 -9.37
N GLU A 96 4.00 -7.01 -9.42
CA GLU A 96 3.63 -7.97 -8.38
C GLU A 96 4.71 -9.03 -8.12
N ASN A 97 5.59 -9.31 -9.06
CA ASN A 97 6.72 -10.21 -8.88
C ASN A 97 7.72 -9.78 -7.79
N PHE A 98 7.66 -8.52 -7.35
CA PHE A 98 8.45 -8.00 -6.24
C PHE A 98 7.65 -7.81 -4.95
N ASN A 99 6.45 -8.36 -4.87
CA ASN A 99 5.64 -8.23 -3.68
C ASN A 99 6.45 -8.51 -2.43
N HIS A 100 6.35 -7.58 -1.45
CA HIS A 100 6.99 -7.64 -0.15
C HIS A 100 8.52 -7.40 -0.09
N TRP A 101 9.20 -7.12 -1.21
CA TRP A 101 10.65 -6.88 -1.16
C TRP A 101 11.03 -5.59 -0.39
N PRO A 102 10.33 -4.45 -0.54
CA PRO A 102 10.57 -3.27 0.30
C PRO A 102 10.32 -3.53 1.79
N GLU A 103 9.26 -4.30 2.12
CA GLU A 103 8.96 -4.69 3.49
C GLU A 103 10.02 -5.63 4.05
N LEU A 104 10.47 -6.61 3.28
CA LEU A 104 11.50 -7.54 3.69
C LEU A 104 12.79 -6.81 4.09
N HIS A 105 13.22 -5.82 3.28
CA HIS A 105 14.34 -4.96 3.64
C HIS A 105 14.05 -4.12 4.90
N ALA A 106 12.86 -3.53 5.00
CA ALA A 106 12.47 -2.69 6.13
C ALA A 106 12.26 -3.48 7.43
N LEU A 107 12.08 -4.80 7.37
CA LEU A 107 12.09 -5.72 8.52
C LEU A 107 13.50 -6.00 9.03
N GLY A 108 14.53 -5.93 8.19
CA GLY A 108 15.92 -6.13 8.57
C GLY A 108 16.69 -7.13 7.70
N ALA A 109 16.13 -7.58 6.58
CA ALA A 109 16.86 -8.40 5.61
C ALA A 109 18.04 -7.62 4.98
N GLY A 110 18.99 -8.32 4.38
CA GLY A 110 20.18 -7.74 3.78
C GLY A 110 19.90 -6.70 2.69
N ASP A 111 20.78 -5.71 2.54
CA ASP A 111 20.63 -4.59 1.59
C ASP A 111 20.58 -5.04 0.12
N GLU A 112 21.06 -6.25 -0.18
CA GLU A 112 21.02 -6.84 -1.51
C GLU A 112 19.58 -6.97 -2.05
N VAL A 113 18.60 -7.28 -1.19
CA VAL A 113 17.19 -7.36 -1.60
C VAL A 113 16.71 -6.00 -2.10
N LEU A 114 17.06 -4.91 -1.41
CA LEU A 114 16.71 -3.57 -1.83
C LEU A 114 17.39 -3.20 -3.16
N GLN A 115 18.66 -3.54 -3.34
CA GLN A 115 19.41 -3.26 -4.58
C GLN A 115 18.79 -3.98 -5.78
N MET A 116 18.45 -5.25 -5.63
CA MET A 116 17.76 -6.03 -6.68
C MET A 116 16.37 -5.44 -6.96
N PHE A 117 15.61 -5.12 -5.92
CA PHE A 117 14.31 -4.48 -6.06
C PHE A 117 14.38 -3.17 -6.85
N LEU A 118 15.28 -2.25 -6.48
CA LEU A 118 15.44 -0.98 -7.18
C LEU A 118 15.84 -1.16 -8.65
N LYS A 119 16.76 -2.11 -8.92
CA LYS A 119 17.17 -2.42 -10.28
C LYS A 119 16.00 -2.94 -11.12
N GLY A 120 15.22 -3.88 -10.59
CA GLY A 120 14.07 -4.44 -11.29
C GLY A 120 12.92 -3.43 -11.43
N HIS A 121 12.64 -2.64 -10.40
CA HIS A 121 11.61 -1.59 -10.46
C HIS A 121 11.91 -0.56 -11.56
N GLU A 122 13.14 -0.03 -11.63
CA GLU A 122 13.54 0.88 -12.70
C GLU A 122 13.56 0.19 -14.07
N GLY A 123 13.96 -1.09 -14.09
CA GLY A 123 13.96 -1.91 -15.31
C GLY A 123 12.55 -2.10 -15.86
N LEU A 124 11.57 -2.44 -15.03
CA LEU A 124 10.17 -2.60 -15.45
C LEU A 124 9.56 -1.30 -15.95
N LEU A 125 9.77 -0.19 -15.24
CA LEU A 125 9.31 1.14 -15.70
C LEU A 125 9.82 1.42 -17.12
N LYS A 126 11.07 1.14 -17.39
CA LYS A 126 11.66 1.33 -18.70
C LYS A 126 11.15 0.33 -19.74
N GLN A 127 11.09 -0.96 -19.39
CA GLN A 127 10.63 -2.04 -20.26
C GLN A 127 9.23 -1.77 -20.79
N TYR A 128 8.28 -1.44 -19.91
CA TYR A 128 6.91 -1.19 -20.30
C TYR A 128 6.73 0.18 -20.98
N THR A 129 7.56 1.17 -20.69
CA THR A 129 7.60 2.43 -21.45
C THR A 129 8.04 2.21 -22.90
N GLU A 130 8.94 1.26 -23.13
CA GLU A 130 9.42 0.88 -24.47
C GLU A 130 8.46 -0.07 -25.19
N ALA A 131 7.53 -0.70 -24.48
CA ALA A 131 6.54 -1.60 -25.07
C ALA A 131 5.66 -0.84 -26.06
N ARG A 132 5.40 -1.47 -27.21
CA ARG A 132 4.49 -0.94 -28.22
C ARG A 132 3.08 -1.45 -27.96
N THR A 133 2.14 -0.53 -27.96
CA THR A 133 0.72 -0.80 -27.84
C THR A 133 -0.02 -0.30 -29.06
N THR A 134 -1.22 -0.80 -29.30
CA THR A 134 -2.11 -0.29 -30.34
C THR A 134 -2.85 0.98 -29.90
N ASP A 135 -3.94 1.31 -30.54
CA ASP A 135 -4.68 2.56 -30.35
C ASP A 135 -5.52 2.64 -29.07
N VAL A 136 -5.11 2.00 -28.00
CA VAL A 136 -5.71 2.24 -26.68
C VAL A 136 -5.35 3.66 -26.24
N PRO A 137 -6.31 4.57 -26.03
CA PRO A 137 -6.03 5.99 -25.82
C PRO A 137 -5.09 6.27 -24.65
N ILE A 138 -5.21 5.53 -23.54
CA ILE A 138 -4.39 5.71 -22.35
C ILE A 138 -2.97 5.17 -22.51
N ALA A 139 -2.70 4.33 -23.48
CA ALA A 139 -1.42 3.67 -23.71
C ALA A 139 -0.60 4.24 -24.87
N ARG A 140 -0.96 5.40 -25.41
CA ARG A 140 -0.34 6.00 -26.63
C ARG A 140 1.15 6.32 -26.50
N GLN A 141 1.70 6.41 -25.29
CA GLN A 141 3.12 6.65 -25.05
C GLN A 141 3.82 5.43 -24.43
N GLY A 142 3.50 4.25 -24.90
CA GLY A 142 3.82 3.01 -24.25
C GLY A 142 2.85 2.73 -23.11
N MET A 143 3.19 1.90 -22.17
CA MET A 143 2.36 1.56 -21.02
C MET A 143 2.56 2.53 -19.84
N TYR A 144 3.52 3.45 -19.94
CA TYR A 144 3.80 4.43 -18.91
C TYR A 144 3.87 5.84 -19.47
N TYR A 145 3.18 6.74 -18.82
CA TYR A 145 3.26 8.16 -19.09
C TYR A 145 4.24 8.83 -18.12
N LYS A 146 5.41 9.25 -18.64
CA LYS A 146 6.42 9.89 -17.81
C LYS A 146 6.69 9.11 -16.50
N GLU A 147 6.86 7.81 -16.59
CA GLU A 147 7.13 6.92 -15.45
C GLU A 147 5.96 6.71 -14.46
N PHE A 148 4.74 6.98 -14.87
CA PHE A 148 3.53 6.66 -14.12
C PHE A 148 2.78 5.51 -14.81
N ILE A 149 2.30 4.54 -14.03
CA ILE A 149 1.55 3.40 -14.54
C ILE A 149 0.24 3.88 -15.15
N VAL A 150 0.02 3.53 -16.43
CA VAL A 150 -1.22 3.83 -17.14
C VAL A 150 -2.07 2.56 -17.16
N GLN A 151 -3.09 2.52 -16.33
CA GLN A 151 -4.02 1.40 -16.19
C GLN A 151 -5.46 1.86 -16.40
N SER A 152 -6.35 0.92 -16.66
CA SER A 152 -7.77 1.20 -16.89
C SER A 152 -8.55 1.55 -15.62
N ASP A 153 -8.07 1.15 -14.46
CA ASP A 153 -8.74 1.39 -13.17
C ASP A 153 -7.76 1.38 -11.98
N TRP A 154 -8.27 1.79 -10.82
CA TRP A 154 -7.50 1.78 -9.58
C TRP A 154 -7.41 0.41 -8.91
N MET A 155 -8.08 -0.61 -9.42
CA MET A 155 -7.78 -1.97 -9.03
C MET A 155 -6.35 -2.34 -9.46
N HIS A 156 -6.04 -2.13 -10.73
CA HIS A 156 -4.73 -2.42 -11.31
C HIS A 156 -3.67 -1.35 -10.97
N HIS A 157 -4.04 -0.06 -10.97
CA HIS A 157 -3.14 1.00 -10.48
C HIS A 157 -2.70 0.77 -9.03
N GLY A 158 -3.61 0.34 -8.15
CA GLY A 158 -3.31 0.02 -6.77
C GLY A 158 -2.30 -1.13 -6.66
N GLU A 159 -2.51 -2.19 -7.41
CA GLU A 159 -1.62 -3.35 -7.48
C GLU A 159 -0.23 -2.95 -8.00
N GLY A 160 -0.16 -2.28 -9.12
CA GLY A 160 1.12 -1.84 -9.70
C GLY A 160 1.89 -0.81 -8.87
N LEU A 161 1.18 0.07 -8.14
CA LEU A 161 1.80 1.10 -7.31
C LEU A 161 2.09 0.68 -5.85
N GLN A 162 1.65 -0.50 -5.42
CA GLN A 162 1.84 -0.92 -4.03
C GLN A 162 3.30 -0.90 -3.59
N LEU A 163 4.22 -1.29 -4.46
CA LEU A 163 5.65 -1.33 -4.17
C LEU A 163 6.21 0.08 -4.02
N PHE A 164 5.82 0.99 -4.93
CA PHE A 164 6.19 2.41 -4.84
C PHE A 164 5.70 3.01 -3.52
N ASN A 165 4.48 2.73 -3.11
CA ASN A 165 3.88 3.22 -1.87
C ASN A 165 4.64 2.77 -0.61
N ARG A 166 5.43 1.70 -0.70
CA ARG A 166 6.22 1.13 0.40
C ARG A 166 7.72 1.40 0.29
N MET A 167 8.21 1.89 -0.85
CA MET A 167 9.64 2.22 -1.04
C MET A 167 10.16 3.17 0.04
N GLY A 168 9.36 4.14 0.46
CA GLY A 168 9.71 5.08 1.51
C GLY A 168 10.05 4.44 2.86
N LEU A 169 9.59 3.21 3.13
CA LEU A 169 9.99 2.47 4.33
C LEU A 169 11.50 2.18 4.35
N SER A 170 12.11 2.06 3.17
CA SER A 170 13.54 1.73 3.01
C SER A 170 14.40 2.90 2.56
N ILE A 171 13.89 3.74 1.64
CA ILE A 171 14.68 4.80 0.99
C ILE A 171 13.97 6.17 0.99
N PRO A 172 13.54 6.71 2.13
CA PRO A 172 12.76 7.94 2.18
C PRO A 172 13.50 9.18 1.65
N THR A 173 14.82 9.12 1.56
CA THR A 173 15.68 10.22 1.07
C THR A 173 16.16 10.05 -0.37
N ASP A 174 15.74 8.99 -1.05
CA ASP A 174 16.06 8.82 -2.47
C ASP A 174 15.41 9.93 -3.31
N ALA A 175 16.22 10.61 -4.12
CA ALA A 175 15.77 11.79 -4.88
C ALA A 175 14.68 11.44 -5.91
N LYS A 176 14.79 10.28 -6.57
CA LYS A 176 13.77 9.84 -7.54
C LYS A 176 12.46 9.51 -6.85
N TYR A 177 12.53 8.77 -5.73
CA TYR A 177 11.35 8.46 -4.93
C TYR A 177 10.63 9.75 -4.48
N GLN A 178 11.36 10.73 -3.94
CA GLN A 178 10.80 12.00 -3.50
C GLN A 178 10.17 12.81 -4.65
N GLN A 179 10.85 12.87 -5.79
CA GLN A 179 10.36 13.55 -6.98
C GLN A 179 9.07 12.88 -7.50
N ARG A 180 9.07 11.54 -7.62
CA ARG A 180 7.92 10.76 -8.08
C ARG A 180 6.74 10.88 -7.12
N ALA A 181 6.97 10.83 -5.81
CA ALA A 181 5.89 10.93 -4.83
C ALA A 181 5.13 12.27 -4.96
N ARG A 182 5.85 13.39 -5.13
CA ARG A 182 5.22 14.70 -5.35
C ARG A 182 4.49 14.75 -6.70
N ARG A 183 5.13 14.27 -7.76
CA ARG A 183 4.57 14.28 -9.10
C ARG A 183 3.32 13.44 -9.20
N PHE A 184 3.34 12.22 -8.67
CA PHE A 184 2.19 11.32 -8.72
C PHE A 184 0.99 11.87 -7.93
N ALA A 185 1.23 12.49 -6.77
CA ALA A 185 0.19 13.24 -6.07
C ALA A 185 -0.40 14.35 -6.94
N GLY A 186 0.44 15.09 -7.67
CA GLY A 186 0.03 16.18 -8.56
C GLY A 186 -0.95 15.77 -9.65
N PHE A 187 -0.88 14.54 -10.15
CA PHE A 187 -1.83 14.01 -11.14
C PHE A 187 -3.28 13.99 -10.64
N TYR A 188 -3.49 13.89 -9.33
CA TYR A 188 -4.80 13.82 -8.69
C TYR A 188 -5.17 15.09 -7.90
N MET A 189 -4.30 16.10 -7.92
CA MET A 189 -4.51 17.38 -7.23
C MET A 189 -4.67 18.56 -8.20
N GLY A 190 -4.78 18.29 -9.51
CA GLY A 190 -4.89 19.34 -10.53
C GLY A 190 -3.58 20.13 -10.76
N GLU A 191 -2.43 19.58 -10.36
CA GLU A 191 -1.12 20.23 -10.55
C GLU A 191 -0.48 19.92 -11.91
N ASP A 192 -0.92 18.85 -12.58
CA ASP A 192 -0.47 18.51 -13.93
C ASP A 192 -1.60 18.79 -14.94
N PRO A 193 -1.44 19.76 -15.85
CA PRO A 193 -2.48 20.11 -16.81
C PRO A 193 -2.74 19.01 -17.86
N GLU A 194 -1.80 18.09 -18.04
CA GLU A 194 -1.98 16.93 -18.91
C GLU A 194 -2.73 15.77 -18.23
N ALA A 195 -2.98 15.87 -16.91
CA ALA A 195 -3.66 14.87 -16.11
C ALA A 195 -4.81 15.50 -15.28
N PRO A 196 -5.91 15.99 -15.91
CA PRO A 196 -7.01 16.66 -15.22
C PRO A 196 -7.93 15.64 -14.53
N ASN A 197 -7.40 14.83 -13.63
CA ASN A 197 -8.11 13.71 -13.02
C ASN A 197 -9.08 14.12 -11.91
N TYR A 198 -8.95 15.30 -11.31
CA TYR A 198 -9.77 15.72 -10.18
C TYR A 198 -10.65 16.92 -10.50
N ASP A 199 -11.92 16.83 -10.11
CA ASP A 199 -12.87 17.93 -10.13
C ASP A 199 -13.05 18.48 -8.69
N PRO A 200 -12.54 19.70 -8.41
CA PRO A 200 -12.64 20.27 -7.06
C PRO A 200 -14.05 20.78 -6.73
N VAL A 201 -14.93 20.98 -7.73
CA VAL A 201 -16.31 21.44 -7.50
C VAL A 201 -17.14 20.31 -6.90
N HIS A 202 -17.12 19.16 -7.52
CA HIS A 202 -17.85 17.98 -7.06
C HIS A 202 -17.04 17.07 -6.14
N LYS A 203 -15.72 17.35 -5.97
CA LYS A 203 -14.79 16.54 -5.18
C LYS A 203 -14.78 15.09 -5.62
N ILE A 204 -14.59 14.89 -6.90
CA ILE A 204 -14.54 13.58 -7.55
C ILE A 204 -13.24 13.39 -8.33
N ILE A 205 -12.79 12.15 -8.37
CA ILE A 205 -11.88 11.68 -9.41
C ILE A 205 -12.77 11.33 -10.62
N ARG A 206 -12.51 11.96 -11.76
CA ARG A 206 -13.47 12.09 -12.86
C ARG A 206 -13.77 10.80 -13.62
N SER A 207 -12.90 9.80 -13.51
CA SER A 207 -13.09 8.50 -14.14
C SER A 207 -12.31 7.42 -13.42
N MET A 208 -12.80 6.20 -13.45
CA MET A 208 -12.05 5.04 -12.98
C MET A 208 -10.84 4.73 -13.87
N GLU A 209 -10.93 5.02 -15.16
CA GLU A 209 -9.83 4.90 -16.12
C GLU A 209 -9.00 6.17 -16.17
N ASN A 210 -8.21 6.37 -15.14
CA ASN A 210 -7.49 7.62 -14.92
C ASN A 210 -6.02 7.52 -15.27
N GLY A 211 -5.69 7.12 -16.43
CA GLY A 211 -4.32 7.25 -16.88
C GLY A 211 -3.80 8.68 -16.68
N SER A 212 -2.50 8.86 -16.70
CA SER A 212 -1.84 10.15 -16.54
C SER A 212 -2.20 11.19 -17.63
N ARG A 213 -2.91 10.78 -18.65
CA ARG A 213 -3.44 11.67 -19.70
C ARG A 213 -4.82 12.21 -19.40
N GLY A 214 -5.32 12.02 -18.22
CA GLY A 214 -6.63 12.43 -17.79
C GLY A 214 -7.70 11.32 -17.93
N PRO A 215 -8.89 11.57 -17.40
CA PRO A 215 -9.95 10.59 -17.36
C PRO A 215 -10.56 10.33 -18.72
N MET A 216 -11.02 9.10 -18.92
CA MET A 216 -11.84 8.73 -20.04
C MET A 216 -13.30 9.12 -19.74
N LEU A 217 -13.80 10.18 -20.39
CA LEU A 217 -15.12 10.74 -20.12
C LEU A 217 -16.22 10.13 -20.99
N ARG A 218 -16.08 8.88 -21.38
CA ARG A 218 -17.06 8.08 -22.12
C ARG A 218 -17.21 6.71 -21.47
N LYS A 219 -18.27 6.01 -21.84
CA LYS A 219 -18.39 4.60 -21.49
C LYS A 219 -17.18 3.82 -22.01
N ALA A 220 -16.53 3.03 -21.15
CA ALA A 220 -15.46 2.14 -21.56
C ALA A 220 -16.00 1.02 -22.45
N THR A 221 -15.16 0.53 -23.34
CA THR A 221 -15.45 -0.66 -24.17
C THR A 221 -14.64 -1.85 -23.66
N ALA A 222 -14.95 -3.05 -24.12
CA ALA A 222 -14.16 -4.22 -23.81
C ALA A 222 -12.66 -4.04 -24.18
N LEU A 223 -12.37 -3.33 -25.28
CA LEU A 223 -10.97 -3.04 -25.68
C LEU A 223 -10.25 -2.12 -24.71
N ASP A 224 -10.94 -1.20 -24.08
CA ASP A 224 -10.35 -0.33 -23.06
C ASP A 224 -9.92 -1.14 -21.81
N TRP A 225 -10.65 -2.22 -21.51
CA TRP A 225 -10.38 -3.10 -20.37
C TRP A 225 -9.32 -4.17 -20.66
N VAL A 226 -9.36 -4.77 -21.86
CA VAL A 226 -8.43 -5.84 -22.23
C VAL A 226 -7.12 -5.33 -22.82
N GLY A 227 -7.06 -4.06 -23.20
CA GLY A 227 -5.89 -3.47 -23.85
C GLY A 227 -5.72 -3.95 -25.29
N ASP A 228 -4.47 -4.11 -25.70
CA ASP A 228 -4.10 -4.47 -27.06
C ASP A 228 -4.10 -5.98 -27.29
N PRO A 229 -5.09 -6.54 -28.02
CA PRO A 229 -5.14 -7.97 -28.30
C PRO A 229 -4.24 -8.33 -29.50
N PHE A 230 -3.01 -7.90 -29.56
CA PHE A 230 -2.12 -8.07 -30.72
C PHE A 230 -1.74 -9.54 -30.98
N ASP A 231 -1.85 -10.44 -30.02
CA ASP A 231 -1.63 -11.87 -30.18
C ASP A 231 -2.75 -12.70 -29.58
N VAL A 232 -3.79 -12.90 -30.36
CA VAL A 232 -4.94 -13.76 -29.98
C VAL A 232 -4.54 -15.21 -29.70
N LYS A 233 -3.43 -15.70 -30.26
CA LYS A 233 -2.95 -17.05 -30.05
C LYS A 233 -2.25 -17.22 -28.70
N GLY A 234 -1.63 -16.16 -28.19
CA GLY A 234 -1.04 -16.11 -26.86
C GLY A 234 -2.01 -15.67 -25.78
N PHE A 235 -3.27 -15.50 -26.12
CA PHE A 235 -4.31 -15.04 -25.22
C PHE A 235 -4.61 -16.10 -24.15
N ASP A 236 -4.50 -15.75 -22.89
CA ASP A 236 -4.78 -16.62 -21.77
C ASP A 236 -6.19 -16.36 -21.21
N ALA A 237 -6.99 -17.40 -21.13
CA ALA A 237 -8.38 -17.33 -20.71
C ALA A 237 -8.49 -17.41 -19.18
N LEU A 238 -8.90 -16.30 -18.55
CA LEU A 238 -9.10 -16.21 -17.08
C LEU A 238 -10.26 -17.05 -16.58
N HIS A 239 -11.32 -17.14 -17.37
CA HIS A 239 -12.60 -17.68 -16.91
C HIS A 239 -13.10 -18.83 -17.80
N GLY A 240 -12.20 -19.42 -18.60
CA GLY A 240 -12.51 -20.53 -19.49
C GLY A 240 -12.95 -20.11 -20.89
N GLU A 241 -12.81 -18.86 -21.27
CA GLU A 241 -13.00 -18.39 -22.65
C GLU A 241 -12.03 -19.14 -23.56
N SER A 242 -12.52 -19.62 -24.69
CA SER A 242 -11.70 -20.35 -25.67
C SER A 242 -11.39 -19.53 -26.92
N THR A 243 -12.00 -18.34 -27.07
CA THR A 243 -11.78 -17.43 -28.18
C THR A 243 -11.69 -15.99 -27.69
N PHE A 244 -11.09 -15.12 -28.50
CA PHE A 244 -11.01 -13.70 -28.22
C PHE A 244 -12.41 -13.03 -28.22
N GLU A 245 -13.32 -13.49 -29.06
CA GLU A 245 -14.70 -13.00 -29.09
C GLU A 245 -15.45 -13.29 -27.78
N GLN A 246 -15.27 -14.48 -27.21
CA GLN A 246 -15.84 -14.81 -25.89
C GLN A 246 -15.26 -13.94 -24.79
N PHE A 247 -13.97 -13.64 -24.88
CA PHE A 247 -13.31 -12.77 -23.93
C PHE A 247 -13.83 -11.32 -24.03
N LEU A 248 -13.96 -10.76 -25.24
CA LEU A 248 -14.55 -9.46 -25.44
C LEU A 248 -15.98 -9.39 -24.91
N ALA A 249 -16.80 -10.43 -25.17
CA ALA A 249 -18.17 -10.49 -24.68
C ALA A 249 -18.24 -10.52 -23.14
N HIS A 250 -17.30 -11.20 -22.49
CA HIS A 250 -17.21 -11.18 -21.03
C HIS A 250 -16.87 -9.78 -20.51
N TYR A 251 -15.92 -9.10 -21.13
CA TYR A 251 -15.49 -7.76 -20.70
C TYR A 251 -16.43 -6.63 -21.15
N GLU A 252 -17.40 -6.88 -22.03
CA GLU A 252 -18.39 -5.89 -22.43
C GLU A 252 -19.23 -5.38 -21.24
N GLU A 253 -19.44 -6.22 -20.24
CA GLU A 253 -20.16 -5.86 -19.01
C GLU A 253 -19.38 -4.91 -18.10
N TYR A 254 -18.05 -4.80 -18.28
CA TYR A 254 -17.18 -3.89 -17.52
C TYR A 254 -17.29 -2.42 -17.99
N GLY A 255 -17.95 -2.20 -19.10
CA GLY A 255 -17.88 -0.96 -19.87
C GLY A 255 -18.62 0.27 -19.32
N ASP A 256 -19.18 0.27 -18.12
CA ASP A 256 -20.02 1.38 -17.61
C ASP A 256 -19.28 2.32 -16.64
N VAL A 257 -17.99 2.60 -16.90
CA VAL A 257 -17.18 3.40 -15.99
C VAL A 257 -17.08 4.85 -16.46
N VAL A 258 -17.86 5.73 -15.83
CA VAL A 258 -17.75 7.19 -16.01
C VAL A 258 -18.05 7.86 -14.66
N GLY A 259 -17.20 8.80 -14.24
CA GLY A 259 -17.32 9.49 -12.97
C GLY A 259 -16.34 8.97 -11.91
N ASP A 260 -16.68 9.16 -10.63
CA ASP A 260 -15.87 8.69 -9.52
C ASP A 260 -16.34 7.31 -9.04
N HIS A 261 -15.41 6.52 -8.52
CA HIS A 261 -15.64 5.16 -8.08
C HIS A 261 -14.96 4.90 -6.74
N PHE A 262 -15.51 4.01 -5.90
CA PHE A 262 -14.91 3.68 -4.60
C PHE A 262 -13.47 3.16 -4.71
N LEU A 263 -13.09 2.51 -5.81
CA LEU A 263 -11.69 2.09 -6.06
C LEU A 263 -10.74 3.28 -6.15
N ASN A 264 -11.21 4.46 -6.57
CA ASN A 264 -10.39 5.66 -6.62
C ASN A 264 -9.94 6.15 -5.24
N LEU A 265 -10.51 5.62 -4.15
CA LEU A 265 -10.03 5.90 -2.79
C LEU A 265 -8.61 5.39 -2.57
N VAL A 266 -8.17 4.42 -3.36
CA VAL A 266 -6.76 3.96 -3.37
C VAL A 266 -5.82 5.07 -3.82
N ALA A 267 -6.25 5.97 -4.71
CA ALA A 267 -5.46 7.12 -5.17
C ALA A 267 -5.02 8.06 -4.02
N THR A 268 -5.74 8.05 -2.88
CA THR A 268 -5.37 8.83 -1.69
C THR A 268 -3.98 8.48 -1.16
N THR A 269 -3.44 7.31 -1.52
CA THR A 269 -2.09 6.89 -1.14
C THR A 269 -1.01 7.78 -1.78
N LEU A 270 -1.27 8.34 -2.98
CA LEU A 270 -0.29 9.19 -3.66
C LEU A 270 -0.06 10.52 -2.91
N PRO A 271 -1.09 11.35 -2.61
CA PRO A 271 -0.89 12.52 -1.78
C PRO A 271 -0.46 12.17 -0.34
N MET A 272 -0.83 10.99 0.18
CA MET A 272 -0.35 10.53 1.47
C MET A 272 1.17 10.29 1.46
N ASN A 273 1.74 9.64 0.44
CA ASN A 273 3.19 9.49 0.30
C ASN A 273 3.91 10.85 0.26
N ALA A 274 3.38 11.81 -0.50
CA ALA A 274 3.95 13.15 -0.56
C ALA A 274 3.87 13.88 0.80
N TYR A 275 2.78 13.70 1.54
CA TYR A 275 2.62 14.24 2.89
C TYR A 275 3.62 13.61 3.87
N LEU A 276 3.77 12.30 3.86
CA LEU A 276 4.72 11.58 4.71
C LEU A 276 6.17 12.04 4.51
N LEU A 277 6.52 12.44 3.29
CA LEU A 277 7.84 12.98 2.95
C LEU A 277 8.02 14.43 3.41
N ALA A 278 7.11 15.31 3.01
CA ALA A 278 7.31 16.74 3.06
C ALA A 278 6.56 17.43 4.21
N GLY A 279 5.47 16.81 4.72
CA GLY A 279 4.60 17.44 5.72
C GLY A 279 3.80 18.64 5.19
N GLU A 280 3.76 18.85 3.86
CA GLU A 280 3.07 19.98 3.26
C GLU A 280 1.56 19.89 3.46
N PRO A 281 0.91 20.94 4.04
CA PRO A 281 -0.53 20.89 4.37
C PRO A 281 -1.46 20.65 3.20
N LYS A 282 -1.07 20.98 1.97
CA LYS A 282 -1.89 20.81 0.77
C LYS A 282 -2.29 19.35 0.53
N TYR A 283 -1.38 18.41 0.78
CA TYR A 283 -1.64 16.97 0.58
C TYR A 283 -2.66 16.45 1.59
N LYS A 284 -2.49 16.81 2.87
CA LYS A 284 -3.46 16.48 3.92
C LYS A 284 -4.82 17.11 3.63
N LYS A 285 -4.85 18.39 3.22
CA LYS A 285 -6.09 19.11 2.91
C LYS A 285 -6.88 18.39 1.79
N TRP A 286 -6.21 18.06 0.69
CA TRP A 286 -6.85 17.38 -0.43
C TRP A 286 -7.40 16.01 -0.01
N LEU A 287 -6.58 15.21 0.69
CA LEU A 287 -6.96 13.88 1.13
C LEU A 287 -8.20 13.92 2.04
N VAL A 288 -8.21 14.80 3.03
CA VAL A 288 -9.34 14.97 3.94
C VAL A 288 -10.57 15.45 3.20
N GLU A 289 -10.45 16.44 2.31
CA GLU A 289 -11.56 16.96 1.52
C GLU A 289 -12.20 15.88 0.65
N TYR A 290 -11.39 15.07 -0.01
CA TYR A 290 -11.88 13.98 -0.86
C TYR A 290 -12.54 12.87 -0.03
N MET A 291 -11.92 12.45 1.07
CA MET A 291 -12.49 11.42 1.95
C MET A 291 -13.77 11.88 2.65
N ASP A 292 -13.86 13.15 3.06
CA ASP A 292 -15.07 13.71 3.65
C ASP A 292 -16.24 13.73 2.66
N ALA A 293 -15.97 14.01 1.40
CA ALA A 293 -16.98 13.92 0.35
C ALA A 293 -17.51 12.47 0.21
N TRP A 294 -16.65 11.46 0.34
CA TRP A 294 -17.09 10.06 0.33
C TRP A 294 -17.87 9.68 1.60
N LEU A 295 -17.50 10.19 2.78
CA LEU A 295 -18.31 10.01 3.99
C LEU A 295 -19.72 10.61 3.85
N ASP A 296 -19.83 11.79 3.25
CA ASP A 296 -21.13 12.43 2.99
C ASP A 296 -21.97 11.61 1.99
N ARG A 297 -21.34 11.04 0.96
CA ARG A 297 -22.01 10.13 0.02
C ARG A 297 -22.48 8.85 0.67
N MET A 298 -21.68 8.25 1.54
CA MET A 298 -22.12 7.09 2.35
C MET A 298 -23.32 7.45 3.21
N LYS A 299 -23.29 8.58 3.90
CA LYS A 299 -24.40 9.05 4.74
C LYS A 299 -25.67 9.27 3.92
N GLN A 300 -25.56 9.88 2.75
CA GLN A 300 -26.69 10.08 1.83
C GLN A 300 -27.24 8.75 1.28
N ASN A 301 -26.41 7.73 1.19
CA ASN A 301 -26.76 6.37 0.75
C ASN A 301 -26.99 5.40 1.91
N ASN A 302 -27.62 5.85 2.99
CA ASN A 302 -28.01 5.05 4.16
C ASN A 302 -26.83 4.31 4.83
N GLY A 303 -25.65 4.94 4.86
CA GLY A 303 -24.43 4.39 5.47
C GLY A 303 -23.64 3.43 4.58
N ILE A 304 -24.11 3.16 3.39
CA ILE A 304 -23.47 2.23 2.44
C ILE A 304 -22.69 3.03 1.41
N ILE A 305 -21.42 2.65 1.17
CA ILE A 305 -20.62 3.27 0.13
C ILE A 305 -21.24 2.99 -1.25
N PRO A 306 -21.53 4.01 -2.07
CA PRO A 306 -22.06 3.78 -3.42
C PRO A 306 -20.97 3.21 -4.34
N SER A 307 -21.39 2.46 -5.34
CA SER A 307 -20.48 1.93 -6.36
C SER A 307 -19.84 3.04 -7.18
N PHE A 308 -20.59 4.09 -7.50
CA PHE A 308 -20.05 5.23 -8.25
C PHE A 308 -20.82 6.53 -8.02
N VAL A 309 -20.18 7.63 -8.41
CA VAL A 309 -20.71 8.98 -8.42
C VAL A 309 -20.50 9.56 -9.81
N ASP A 310 -21.54 10.08 -10.44
CA ASP A 310 -21.48 10.64 -11.79
C ASP A 310 -20.62 11.92 -11.85
N LEU A 311 -20.27 12.36 -13.05
CA LEU A 311 -19.46 13.55 -13.30
C LEU A 311 -20.04 14.84 -12.71
N ASP A 312 -21.35 14.90 -12.49
CA ASP A 312 -22.06 16.01 -11.83
C ASP A 312 -22.19 15.86 -10.31
N GLY A 313 -21.54 14.87 -9.72
CA GLY A 313 -21.54 14.62 -8.28
C GLY A 313 -22.73 13.80 -7.76
N ARG A 314 -23.67 13.37 -8.60
CA ARG A 314 -24.83 12.58 -8.19
C ARG A 314 -24.47 11.12 -7.95
N ILE A 315 -24.90 10.58 -6.82
CA ILE A 315 -24.76 9.16 -6.48
C ILE A 315 -25.58 8.32 -7.46
N GLY A 316 -24.93 7.36 -8.13
CA GLY A 316 -25.59 6.46 -9.07
C GLY A 316 -26.08 7.12 -10.36
N GLY A 317 -25.66 8.37 -10.62
CA GLY A 317 -25.99 9.12 -11.83
C GLY A 317 -27.48 9.50 -11.96
N PRO A 318 -27.94 9.81 -13.19
CA PRO A 318 -29.32 10.23 -13.43
C PRO A 318 -30.38 9.20 -13.01
N GLU A 319 -30.04 7.92 -13.04
CA GLU A 319 -30.93 6.82 -12.69
C GLU A 319 -30.96 6.51 -11.19
N GLY A 320 -30.06 7.10 -10.39
CA GLY A 320 -29.92 6.83 -8.96
C GLY A 320 -29.52 5.38 -8.64
N LYS A 321 -28.96 4.66 -9.59
CA LYS A 321 -28.54 3.26 -9.43
C LYS A 321 -27.19 3.17 -8.72
N TRP A 322 -27.17 3.50 -7.45
CA TRP A 322 -25.96 3.59 -6.61
C TRP A 322 -25.10 2.30 -6.59
N TRP A 323 -25.70 1.15 -6.90
CA TRP A 323 -25.04 -0.17 -6.90
C TRP A 323 -24.41 -0.53 -8.25
N LYS A 324 -24.74 0.19 -9.33
CA LYS A 324 -24.24 -0.10 -10.69
C LYS A 324 -22.77 0.25 -10.79
N ASN A 325 -22.07 -0.37 -11.67
CA ASN A 325 -20.71 -0.15 -12.13
C ASN A 325 -19.76 -1.31 -11.82
N ALA A 326 -18.65 -1.39 -12.57
CA ALA A 326 -17.65 -2.44 -12.45
C ALA A 326 -17.13 -2.55 -11.00
N TYR A 327 -16.94 -3.76 -10.55
CA TYR A 327 -16.45 -4.11 -9.21
C TYR A 327 -17.32 -3.61 -8.03
N GLY A 328 -18.45 -2.96 -8.29
CA GLY A 328 -19.38 -2.44 -7.28
C GLY A 328 -20.33 -3.49 -6.73
N TRP A 329 -21.34 -3.00 -6.03
CA TRP A 329 -22.34 -3.86 -5.37
C TRP A 329 -23.13 -4.74 -6.33
N GLY A 330 -23.41 -4.25 -7.57
CA GLY A 330 -24.17 -4.96 -8.59
C GLY A 330 -23.32 -5.66 -9.63
N PHE A 331 -22.01 -5.68 -9.46
CA PHE A 331 -21.12 -6.23 -10.48
C PHE A 331 -21.02 -7.75 -10.39
N SER A 332 -21.74 -8.40 -11.27
CA SER A 332 -21.79 -9.86 -11.35
C SER A 332 -21.88 -10.27 -12.82
N PRO A 333 -20.77 -10.13 -13.59
CA PRO A 333 -20.72 -10.49 -14.98
C PRO A 333 -21.06 -11.97 -15.19
N VAL A 334 -21.66 -12.27 -16.33
CA VAL A 334 -21.98 -13.64 -16.70
C VAL A 334 -20.84 -14.19 -17.55
N ASN A 335 -20.18 -15.21 -17.05
CA ASN A 335 -19.15 -15.92 -17.81
C ASN A 335 -19.78 -16.51 -19.08
N PRO A 336 -19.34 -16.13 -20.29
CA PRO A 336 -19.98 -16.53 -21.54
C PRO A 336 -19.79 -18.02 -21.87
N VAL A 337 -18.83 -18.69 -21.23
CA VAL A 337 -18.56 -20.12 -21.44
C VAL A 337 -19.42 -20.97 -20.53
N THR A 338 -19.52 -20.61 -19.24
CA THR A 338 -20.19 -21.40 -18.22
C THR A 338 -21.62 -20.97 -17.94
N GLY A 339 -22.02 -19.77 -18.36
CA GLY A 339 -23.31 -19.14 -18.05
C GLY A 339 -23.45 -18.77 -16.56
N ARG A 340 -22.40 -18.85 -15.76
CA ARG A 340 -22.44 -18.56 -14.33
C ARG A 340 -22.16 -17.09 -14.06
N ARG A 341 -22.88 -16.53 -13.12
CA ARG A 341 -22.58 -15.19 -12.57
C ARG A 341 -21.35 -15.23 -11.70
N GLU A 342 -20.53 -14.21 -11.81
CA GLU A 342 -19.32 -14.04 -11.03
C GLU A 342 -19.43 -12.78 -10.16
N ASP A 343 -19.76 -12.99 -8.87
CA ASP A 343 -19.91 -11.89 -7.91
C ASP A 343 -18.54 -11.29 -7.61
N ARG A 344 -18.23 -10.14 -8.22
CA ARG A 344 -16.91 -9.48 -8.14
C ARG A 344 -16.97 -8.15 -7.40
N ASN A 345 -17.61 -8.13 -6.22
CA ASN A 345 -17.61 -6.96 -5.35
C ASN A 345 -16.19 -6.72 -4.79
N ARG A 346 -15.60 -5.56 -5.11
CA ARG A 346 -14.28 -5.11 -4.64
C ARG A 346 -14.36 -3.91 -3.69
N ILE A 347 -15.51 -3.63 -3.13
CA ILE A 347 -15.74 -2.57 -2.13
C ILE A 347 -14.67 -2.55 -1.00
N PRO A 348 -14.13 -3.70 -0.52
CA PRO A 348 -13.09 -3.71 0.51
C PRO A 348 -11.83 -2.91 0.15
N ARG A 349 -11.51 -2.71 -1.11
CA ARG A 349 -10.36 -1.88 -1.52
C ARG A 349 -10.48 -0.42 -1.11
N ALA A 350 -11.69 0.07 -0.90
CA ALA A 350 -11.94 1.41 -0.37
C ALA A 350 -11.33 1.63 1.02
N LEU A 351 -11.09 0.56 1.81
CA LEU A 351 -10.44 0.65 3.13
C LEU A 351 -9.09 1.39 3.08
N VAL A 352 -8.40 1.37 1.95
CA VAL A 352 -7.15 2.13 1.77
C VAL A 352 -7.37 3.62 2.02
N GLY A 353 -8.43 4.20 1.47
CA GLY A 353 -8.75 5.62 1.69
C GLY A 353 -9.09 5.93 3.15
N PHE A 354 -9.87 5.05 3.79
CA PHE A 354 -10.24 5.19 5.20
C PHE A 354 -9.01 5.10 6.12
N ASN A 355 -8.12 4.16 5.83
CA ASN A 355 -6.84 4.05 6.52
C ASN A 355 -6.00 5.32 6.40
N ASN A 356 -5.84 5.83 5.17
CA ASN A 356 -5.04 7.02 4.91
C ASN A 356 -5.60 8.25 5.63
N ALA A 357 -6.93 8.41 5.65
CA ALA A 357 -7.58 9.49 6.37
C ALA A 357 -7.41 9.37 7.90
N LEU A 358 -7.57 8.16 8.45
CA LEU A 358 -7.29 7.90 9.87
C LEU A 358 -5.83 8.20 10.22
N LEU A 359 -4.90 7.71 9.41
CA LEU A 359 -3.45 7.86 9.65
C LEU A 359 -3.04 9.34 9.71
N VAL A 360 -3.59 10.18 8.83
CA VAL A 360 -3.22 11.60 8.74
C VAL A 360 -3.95 12.49 9.75
N THR A 361 -5.12 12.04 10.26
CA THR A 361 -5.98 12.86 11.15
C THR A 361 -6.11 12.32 12.57
N GLY A 362 -6.02 11.01 12.75
CA GLY A 362 -6.39 10.33 14.00
C GLY A 362 -7.91 10.31 14.26
N ASP A 363 -8.74 10.73 13.31
CA ASP A 363 -10.18 10.89 13.50
C ASP A 363 -10.91 9.56 13.33
N GLN A 364 -11.57 9.11 14.40
CA GLN A 364 -12.29 7.85 14.45
C GLN A 364 -13.57 7.84 13.60
N ARG A 365 -14.05 8.97 13.07
CA ARG A 365 -15.23 9.01 12.20
C ARG A 365 -15.05 8.16 10.93
N TYR A 366 -13.81 8.00 10.44
CA TYR A 366 -13.51 7.13 9.31
C TYR A 366 -13.67 5.65 9.65
N VAL A 367 -13.32 5.26 10.88
CA VAL A 367 -13.55 3.92 11.41
C VAL A 367 -15.05 3.67 11.64
N ASP A 368 -15.73 4.66 12.24
CA ASP A 368 -17.17 4.58 12.54
C ASP A 368 -18.00 4.47 11.25
N ALA A 369 -17.59 5.13 10.17
CA ALA A 369 -18.28 5.03 8.88
C ALA A 369 -18.25 3.61 8.32
N TRP A 370 -17.11 2.93 8.38
CA TRP A 370 -17.02 1.54 7.92
C TRP A 370 -17.80 0.57 8.83
N ARG A 371 -17.75 0.79 10.14
CA ARG A 371 -18.57 0.04 11.09
C ARG A 371 -20.06 0.18 10.80
N THR A 372 -20.52 1.42 10.55
CA THR A 372 -21.91 1.73 10.16
C THR A 372 -22.29 1.02 8.87
N MET A 373 -21.39 0.95 7.89
CA MET A 373 -21.63 0.22 6.63
C MET A 373 -21.83 -1.28 6.88
N MET A 374 -21.00 -1.91 7.69
CA MET A 374 -21.20 -3.32 8.07
C MET A 374 -22.56 -3.54 8.73
N ASP A 375 -22.97 -2.65 9.63
CA ASP A 375 -24.27 -2.73 10.30
C ASP A 375 -25.42 -2.53 9.30
N ALA A 376 -25.30 -1.55 8.39
CA ALA A 376 -26.30 -1.26 7.37
C ALA A 376 -26.51 -2.46 6.43
N VAL A 377 -25.44 -3.06 5.91
CA VAL A 377 -25.55 -4.26 5.06
C VAL A 377 -26.18 -5.43 5.83
N ASN A 378 -25.75 -5.67 7.06
CA ASN A 378 -26.26 -6.78 7.88
C ASN A 378 -27.70 -6.57 8.34
N SER A 379 -28.22 -5.34 8.37
CA SER A 379 -29.62 -5.06 8.69
C SER A 379 -30.62 -5.62 7.65
N HIS A 380 -30.12 -5.92 6.44
CA HIS A 380 -30.90 -6.54 5.37
C HIS A 380 -30.93 -8.08 5.43
N ALA A 381 -30.50 -8.67 6.55
CA ALA A 381 -30.58 -10.11 6.75
C ALA A 381 -32.01 -10.65 6.61
N ARG A 382 -32.16 -11.89 6.15
CA ARG A 382 -33.44 -12.61 6.02
C ARG A 382 -33.38 -13.97 6.68
N GLU A 383 -34.55 -14.52 7.01
CA GLU A 383 -34.68 -15.90 7.49
C GLU A 383 -35.19 -16.80 6.35
N VAL A 384 -34.46 -17.88 6.09
CA VAL A 384 -34.85 -18.91 5.11
C VAL A 384 -34.64 -20.28 5.75
N ASP A 385 -35.66 -21.09 5.82
CA ASP A 385 -35.64 -22.43 6.42
C ASP A 385 -35.02 -22.46 7.82
N GLY A 386 -35.37 -21.47 8.65
CA GLY A 386 -34.87 -21.31 10.03
C GLY A 386 -33.39 -20.89 10.12
N ARG A 387 -32.78 -20.46 9.00
CA ARG A 387 -31.40 -19.97 8.97
C ARG A 387 -31.35 -18.52 8.57
N ARG A 388 -30.60 -17.73 9.34
CA ARG A 388 -30.35 -16.34 9.02
C ARG A 388 -29.32 -16.24 7.90
N GLN A 389 -29.63 -15.42 6.89
CA GLN A 389 -28.78 -15.17 5.73
C GLN A 389 -28.54 -13.67 5.58
N TYR A 390 -27.35 -13.32 5.14
CA TYR A 390 -26.88 -11.95 4.94
C TYR A 390 -26.49 -11.74 3.49
N PRO A 391 -26.79 -10.58 2.91
CA PRO A 391 -26.46 -10.30 1.51
C PRO A 391 -24.99 -9.88 1.35
N THR A 392 -24.47 -10.10 0.15
CA THR A 392 -23.13 -9.62 -0.24
C THR A 392 -23.15 -8.74 -1.48
N MET A 393 -24.27 -8.69 -2.20
CA MET A 393 -24.44 -7.98 -3.46
C MET A 393 -25.79 -7.26 -3.46
N HIS A 394 -25.88 -6.20 -4.29
CA HIS A 394 -27.14 -5.47 -4.51
C HIS A 394 -27.30 -5.12 -5.99
N GLY A 395 -28.48 -5.29 -6.55
CA GLY A 395 -28.80 -5.02 -7.95
C GLY A 395 -30.17 -4.40 -8.13
N ALA A 396 -30.69 -4.45 -9.36
CA ALA A 396 -32.01 -3.90 -9.70
C ALA A 396 -33.15 -4.57 -8.90
N ASP A 397 -33.02 -5.84 -8.61
CA ASP A 397 -34.01 -6.62 -7.84
C ASP A 397 -33.74 -6.61 -6.32
N GLY A 398 -32.88 -5.70 -5.86
CA GLY A 398 -32.49 -5.57 -4.46
C GLY A 398 -31.29 -6.42 -4.07
N TRP A 399 -31.22 -6.82 -2.79
CA TRP A 399 -30.10 -7.56 -2.21
C TRP A 399 -30.07 -9.03 -2.68
N TYR A 400 -28.86 -9.54 -2.99
CA TYR A 400 -28.62 -10.93 -3.38
C TYR A 400 -27.23 -11.41 -2.90
N GLY A 401 -26.74 -12.57 -3.37
CA GLY A 401 -25.47 -13.15 -2.92
C GLY A 401 -25.53 -13.62 -1.44
N TRP A 402 -26.62 -14.29 -1.06
CA TRP A 402 -26.94 -14.63 0.32
C TRP A 402 -25.98 -15.65 0.92
N ARG A 403 -25.47 -15.37 2.12
CA ARG A 403 -24.58 -16.24 2.91
C ARG A 403 -25.04 -16.32 4.36
N THR A 404 -24.69 -17.43 5.04
CA THR A 404 -25.01 -17.62 6.47
C THR A 404 -24.12 -16.80 7.41
N ALA A 405 -22.92 -16.42 6.97
CA ALA A 405 -22.04 -15.54 7.73
C ALA A 405 -22.42 -14.07 7.51
N PRO A 406 -22.40 -13.23 8.56
CA PRO A 406 -22.57 -11.79 8.44
C PRO A 406 -21.54 -11.17 7.47
N TRP A 407 -21.93 -10.06 6.85
CA TRP A 407 -21.01 -9.24 6.05
C TRP A 407 -20.08 -8.45 6.98
N ASN A 408 -18.97 -9.07 7.35
CA ASN A 408 -17.95 -8.50 8.24
C ASN A 408 -16.66 -8.13 7.49
N VAL A 409 -16.79 -7.72 6.24
CA VAL A 409 -15.66 -7.30 5.42
C VAL A 409 -15.03 -6.04 6.02
N GLY A 410 -13.71 -6.06 6.25
CA GLY A 410 -12.99 -4.97 6.91
C GLY A 410 -13.10 -4.99 8.44
N ALA A 411 -13.68 -6.02 9.05
CA ALA A 411 -13.81 -6.11 10.50
C ALA A 411 -12.46 -6.16 11.23
N LEU A 412 -11.47 -6.81 10.63
CA LEU A 412 -10.10 -6.87 11.17
C LEU A 412 -9.46 -5.49 11.22
N GLU A 413 -9.59 -4.72 10.13
CA GLU A 413 -9.10 -3.36 10.01
C GLU A 413 -9.81 -2.45 11.03
N VAL A 414 -11.13 -2.50 11.10
CA VAL A 414 -11.92 -1.71 12.06
C VAL A 414 -11.51 -2.03 13.51
N TRP A 415 -11.34 -3.31 13.86
CA TRP A 415 -10.86 -3.68 15.19
C TRP A 415 -9.43 -3.17 15.43
N TYR A 416 -8.53 -3.38 14.48
CA TYR A 416 -7.13 -2.96 14.61
C TYR A 416 -7.03 -1.43 14.82
N TRP A 417 -7.83 -0.66 14.11
CA TRP A 417 -7.86 0.79 14.21
C TRP A 417 -8.54 1.29 15.49
N SER A 418 -9.63 0.65 15.94
CA SER A 418 -10.39 1.09 17.11
C SER A 418 -9.90 0.48 18.42
N GLN A 419 -9.44 -0.78 18.39
CA GLN A 419 -9.13 -1.63 19.55
C GLN A 419 -10.33 -1.83 20.49
N LYS A 420 -11.56 -1.59 20.03
CA LYS A 420 -12.77 -1.77 20.84
C LYS A 420 -13.13 -3.26 20.93
N PRO A 421 -13.48 -3.78 22.14
CA PRO A 421 -13.88 -5.19 22.30
C PRO A 421 -15.05 -5.59 21.39
N LYS A 422 -16.03 -4.71 21.20
CA LYS A 422 -17.19 -4.95 20.33
C LYS A 422 -16.80 -5.18 18.86
N ASP A 423 -15.74 -4.52 18.37
CA ASP A 423 -15.27 -4.73 17.01
C ASP A 423 -14.53 -6.07 16.88
N LEU A 424 -13.86 -6.52 17.96
CA LEU A 424 -13.21 -7.82 18.01
C LEU A 424 -14.19 -8.98 17.84
N GLU A 425 -15.41 -8.85 18.37
CA GLU A 425 -16.47 -9.86 18.24
C GLU A 425 -16.79 -10.21 16.77
N ARG A 426 -16.59 -9.25 15.85
CA ARG A 426 -16.82 -9.43 14.42
C ARG A 426 -15.66 -10.14 13.69
N VAL A 427 -14.46 -10.12 14.26
CA VAL A 427 -13.26 -10.69 13.64
C VAL A 427 -13.20 -12.21 13.83
N GLY A 428 -13.75 -12.68 14.94
CA GLY A 428 -13.58 -14.08 15.36
C GLY A 428 -12.23 -14.34 16.02
N GLY A 429 -12.10 -15.47 16.71
CA GLY A 429 -10.87 -15.91 17.37
C GLY A 429 -10.08 -16.86 16.47
N GLY A 430 -8.77 -16.71 16.42
CA GLY A 430 -7.87 -17.61 15.71
C GLY A 430 -6.68 -16.90 15.08
N GLY A 431 -5.71 -17.67 14.59
CA GLY A 431 -4.52 -17.15 13.95
C GLY A 431 -3.79 -16.08 14.78
N TRP A 432 -3.38 -15.00 14.14
CA TRP A 432 -2.69 -13.88 14.78
C TRP A 432 -3.55 -13.18 15.86
N VAL A 433 -4.83 -12.98 15.60
CA VAL A 433 -5.73 -12.34 16.58
C VAL A 433 -5.88 -13.21 17.82
N GLY A 434 -6.04 -14.52 17.67
CA GLY A 434 -6.05 -15.47 18.80
C GLY A 434 -4.75 -15.43 19.60
N PHE A 435 -3.61 -15.33 18.94
CA PHE A 435 -2.31 -15.16 19.61
C PHE A 435 -2.27 -13.86 20.43
N LEU A 436 -2.68 -12.73 19.87
CA LEU A 436 -2.74 -11.45 20.59
C LEU A 436 -3.69 -11.46 21.78
N GLN A 437 -4.68 -12.36 21.79
CA GLN A 437 -5.60 -12.59 22.91
C GLN A 437 -5.11 -13.69 23.88
N GLY A 438 -3.88 -14.19 23.72
CA GLY A 438 -3.29 -15.23 24.55
C GLY A 438 -3.83 -16.65 24.32
N GLN A 439 -4.58 -16.88 23.24
CA GLN A 439 -5.24 -18.17 22.99
C GLN A 439 -4.32 -19.21 22.31
N ASN A 440 -3.32 -18.80 21.56
CA ASN A 440 -2.40 -19.69 20.85
C ASN A 440 -0.94 -19.24 21.03
N PRO A 441 -0.27 -19.61 22.12
CA PRO A 441 1.13 -19.21 22.38
C PRO A 441 2.12 -19.82 21.37
N ALA A 442 1.78 -20.90 20.68
CA ALA A 442 2.63 -21.52 19.66
C ALA A 442 2.54 -20.86 18.28
N TYR A 443 1.63 -19.90 18.09
CA TYR A 443 1.41 -19.22 16.80
C TYR A 443 2.69 -18.64 16.18
N PRO A 444 3.58 -17.93 16.93
CA PRO A 444 4.78 -17.36 16.35
C PRO A 444 5.67 -18.41 15.67
N GLU A 445 5.93 -19.51 16.34
CA GLU A 445 6.76 -20.59 15.79
C GLU A 445 6.10 -21.26 14.59
N GLN A 446 4.81 -21.59 14.71
CA GLN A 446 4.03 -22.25 13.63
C GLN A 446 4.02 -21.42 12.36
N THR A 447 3.82 -20.11 12.46
CA THR A 447 3.71 -19.24 11.29
C THR A 447 5.06 -18.96 10.65
N LEU A 448 6.15 -18.81 11.45
CA LEU A 448 7.51 -18.67 10.95
C LEU A 448 7.99 -19.95 10.24
N GLU A 449 7.69 -21.13 10.80
CA GLU A 449 8.00 -22.40 10.13
C GLU A 449 7.23 -22.58 8.83
N ARG A 450 5.97 -22.14 8.78
CA ARG A 450 5.18 -22.14 7.54
C ARG A 450 5.85 -21.28 6.48
N ASP A 451 6.28 -20.06 6.84
CA ASP A 451 6.89 -19.13 5.90
C ASP A 451 8.28 -19.62 5.44
N LEU A 452 9.08 -20.23 6.31
CA LEU A 452 10.33 -20.90 5.92
C LEU A 452 10.10 -22.03 4.90
N LYS A 453 9.07 -22.86 5.14
CA LYS A 453 8.68 -23.91 4.16
C LYS A 453 8.23 -23.31 2.84
N MET A 454 7.50 -22.19 2.87
CA MET A 454 7.06 -21.47 1.67
C MET A 454 8.25 -20.93 0.86
N VAL A 455 9.25 -20.32 1.50
CA VAL A 455 10.49 -19.89 0.83
C VAL A 455 11.15 -21.08 0.10
N GLN A 456 11.30 -22.23 0.78
CA GLN A 456 11.88 -23.43 0.19
C GLN A 456 11.06 -24.00 -0.97
N GLN A 457 9.73 -24.02 -0.84
CA GLN A 457 8.84 -24.51 -1.89
C GLN A 457 8.93 -23.62 -3.15
N ARG A 458 8.88 -22.29 -2.96
CA ARG A 458 8.99 -21.32 -4.06
C ARG A 458 10.36 -21.36 -4.71
N LEU A 459 11.44 -21.44 -3.93
CA LEU A 459 12.79 -21.60 -4.46
C LEU A 459 12.95 -22.89 -5.29
N ASN A 460 12.35 -24.00 -4.83
CA ASN A 460 12.33 -25.25 -5.59
C ASN A 460 11.50 -25.13 -6.88
N ALA A 461 10.43 -24.34 -6.89
CA ALA A 461 9.64 -24.05 -8.09
C ALA A 461 10.47 -23.19 -9.07
N VAL A 462 11.14 -22.15 -8.60
CA VAL A 462 12.09 -21.36 -9.40
C VAL A 462 13.11 -22.26 -10.10
N ARG A 463 13.75 -23.15 -9.35
CA ARG A 463 14.79 -24.06 -9.91
C ARG A 463 14.25 -25.03 -10.95
N ARG A 464 13.00 -25.51 -10.79
CA ARG A 464 12.35 -26.47 -11.70
C ARG A 464 11.70 -25.83 -12.92
N ASP A 465 11.40 -24.54 -12.88
CA ASP A 465 10.78 -23.88 -14.02
C ASP A 465 11.72 -23.88 -15.23
N THR A 466 11.27 -24.49 -16.32
CA THR A 466 11.97 -24.54 -17.61
C THR A 466 11.25 -23.78 -18.70
N THR A 467 10.22 -23.00 -18.35
CA THR A 467 9.43 -22.22 -19.30
C THR A 467 10.33 -21.17 -19.98
N PRO A 468 10.38 -21.11 -21.30
CA PRO A 468 11.18 -20.12 -22.01
C PRO A 468 10.54 -18.73 -21.88
N PRO A 469 11.34 -17.65 -21.87
CA PRO A 469 10.88 -16.29 -21.65
C PRO A 469 9.72 -15.85 -22.55
N GLU A 470 9.76 -16.22 -23.83
CA GLU A 470 8.75 -15.86 -24.84
C GLU A 470 7.38 -16.55 -24.64
N LYS A 471 7.29 -17.47 -23.68
CA LYS A 471 6.03 -18.14 -23.30
C LYS A 471 5.52 -17.75 -21.92
N ARG A 472 6.27 -16.90 -21.18
CA ARG A 472 5.84 -16.44 -19.86
C ARG A 472 5.01 -15.18 -20.00
N LEU A 473 3.88 -15.13 -19.32
CA LEU A 473 3.18 -13.89 -19.03
C LEU A 473 3.83 -13.19 -17.82
N ALA A 474 3.54 -11.91 -17.61
CA ALA A 474 4.17 -11.11 -16.57
C ALA A 474 3.88 -11.62 -15.15
N ASP A 475 2.72 -12.23 -14.93
CA ASP A 475 2.27 -12.79 -13.64
C ASP A 475 2.67 -14.25 -13.39
N ASN A 476 3.16 -14.97 -14.40
CA ASN A 476 3.44 -16.41 -14.25
C ASN A 476 4.50 -16.71 -13.17
N MET A 477 5.41 -15.76 -12.89
CA MET A 477 6.43 -15.91 -11.87
C MET A 477 5.97 -15.46 -10.47
N LEU A 478 4.83 -14.81 -10.35
CA LEU A 478 4.32 -14.28 -9.08
C LEU A 478 4.25 -15.34 -7.99
N ASP A 479 3.74 -16.52 -8.30
CA ASP A 479 3.63 -17.63 -7.36
C ASP A 479 4.99 -18.21 -6.93
N TYR A 480 6.06 -17.88 -7.65
CA TYR A 480 7.42 -18.30 -7.35
C TYR A 480 8.22 -17.25 -6.58
N ASN A 481 7.67 -16.02 -6.40
CA ASN A 481 8.33 -14.98 -5.61
C ASN A 481 8.61 -15.50 -4.19
N PRO A 482 9.88 -15.67 -3.80
CA PRO A 482 10.22 -16.31 -2.54
C PRO A 482 10.05 -15.42 -1.32
N ALA A 483 9.86 -14.11 -1.49
CA ALA A 483 9.76 -13.17 -0.38
C ALA A 483 8.57 -13.51 0.54
N ALA A 484 8.85 -14.08 1.70
CA ALA A 484 7.88 -14.43 2.72
C ALA A 484 8.03 -13.49 3.91
N THR A 485 7.08 -12.57 4.08
CA THR A 485 7.13 -11.51 5.10
C THR A 485 5.93 -11.50 6.05
N GLU A 486 4.87 -12.25 5.74
CA GLU A 486 3.58 -12.15 6.45
C GLU A 486 3.70 -12.38 7.95
N SER A 487 4.39 -13.46 8.37
CA SER A 487 4.59 -13.75 9.78
C SER A 487 5.39 -12.64 10.46
N MET A 488 6.46 -12.15 9.82
CA MET A 488 7.31 -11.10 10.37
C MET A 488 6.59 -9.76 10.50
N VAL A 489 5.76 -9.37 9.51
CA VAL A 489 4.94 -8.16 9.57
C VAL A 489 4.01 -8.20 10.79
N GLN A 490 3.35 -9.33 11.03
CA GLN A 490 2.47 -9.50 12.18
C GLN A 490 3.24 -9.56 13.50
N LEU A 491 4.31 -10.35 13.56
CA LEU A 491 5.02 -10.64 14.80
C LEU A 491 5.96 -9.50 15.21
N MET A 492 6.77 -8.98 14.28
CA MET A 492 7.73 -7.93 14.61
C MET A 492 7.07 -6.56 14.74
N TRP A 493 6.19 -6.20 13.81
CA TRP A 493 5.60 -4.86 13.78
C TRP A 493 4.25 -4.75 14.48
N GLY A 494 3.63 -5.89 14.82
CA GLY A 494 2.25 -5.89 15.31
C GLY A 494 1.31 -5.25 14.27
N ALA A 495 1.48 -5.57 13.00
CA ALA A 495 0.87 -4.89 11.88
C ALA A 495 -0.18 -5.74 11.18
N LEU A 496 -1.14 -5.05 10.53
CA LEU A 496 -1.98 -5.69 9.51
C LEU A 496 -1.13 -6.11 8.31
N LEU A 497 -1.50 -7.22 7.70
CA LEU A 497 -0.88 -7.61 6.44
C LEU A 497 -1.20 -6.56 5.38
N PRO A 498 -0.18 -6.02 4.71
CA PRO A 498 -0.41 -5.12 3.61
C PRO A 498 -0.98 -5.91 2.43
N GLY A 499 -2.23 -5.62 2.07
CA GLY A 499 -2.89 -6.22 0.91
C GLY A 499 -2.24 -5.82 -0.41
N ARG A 500 -2.77 -6.34 -1.51
CA ARG A 500 -2.35 -5.99 -2.88
C ARG A 500 -2.86 -4.62 -3.35
N GLU A 501 -3.70 -3.97 -2.56
CA GLU A 501 -4.48 -2.80 -2.99
C GLU A 501 -3.69 -1.49 -3.01
N GLY A 502 -2.38 -1.51 -2.79
CA GLY A 502 -1.58 -0.29 -2.75
C GLY A 502 -1.67 0.50 -1.45
N GLY A 503 -2.19 -0.12 -0.38
CA GLY A 503 -2.28 0.49 0.94
C GLY A 503 -0.92 0.74 1.60
N LEU A 504 -0.89 1.69 2.53
CA LEU A 504 0.25 1.96 3.39
C LEU A 504 0.32 0.97 4.56
N LEU A 505 1.49 0.89 5.19
CA LEU A 505 1.70 0.04 6.35
C LEU A 505 0.84 0.50 7.54
N ASN A 506 0.14 -0.44 8.16
CA ASN A 506 -0.53 -0.25 9.44
C ASN A 506 0.22 -1.04 10.51
N ALA A 507 1.07 -0.39 11.26
CA ALA A 507 1.90 -1.04 12.27
C ALA A 507 1.78 -0.39 13.65
N ARG A 508 2.00 -1.18 14.70
CA ARG A 508 2.14 -0.67 16.05
C ARG A 508 3.54 -0.18 16.36
N LEU A 509 4.51 -0.91 15.85
CA LEU A 509 5.92 -0.60 16.04
C LEU A 509 6.65 -0.71 14.69
N ARG A 510 7.79 -0.05 14.63
CA ARG A 510 8.76 -0.20 13.56
C ARG A 510 10.16 -0.03 14.14
N TYR A 511 11.16 -0.60 13.49
CA TYR A 511 12.52 -0.63 14.02
C TYR A 511 13.52 -0.01 13.06
N PHE A 512 14.64 0.51 13.64
CA PHE A 512 15.75 1.02 12.88
C PHE A 512 17.06 0.61 13.53
N ASP A 513 18.05 0.33 12.71
CA ASP A 513 19.44 0.12 13.09
C ASP A 513 20.18 1.47 13.01
N PRO A 514 20.49 2.12 14.14
CA PRO A 514 21.18 3.41 14.14
C PRO A 514 22.64 3.30 13.74
N ASP A 515 23.30 2.17 13.99
CA ASP A 515 24.72 1.96 13.68
C ASP A 515 24.95 1.87 12.18
N ARG A 516 24.06 1.20 11.47
CA ARG A 516 24.07 1.09 10.01
C ARG A 516 23.24 2.16 9.31
N LYS A 517 22.52 3.01 10.03
CA LYS A 517 21.60 4.04 9.52
C LYS A 517 20.61 3.49 8.49
N ARG A 518 19.89 2.42 8.87
CA ARG A 518 18.91 1.78 8.00
C ARG A 518 17.63 1.42 8.74
N ALA A 519 16.58 1.16 7.96
CA ALA A 519 15.35 0.54 8.46
C ALA A 519 15.59 -0.94 8.81
N GLY A 520 14.76 -1.45 9.72
CA GLY A 520 14.76 -2.82 10.20
C GLY A 520 15.49 -3.01 11.51
N VAL A 521 15.32 -4.18 12.10
CA VAL A 521 16.07 -4.56 13.29
C VAL A 521 17.56 -4.75 12.95
N PRO A 522 18.49 -4.43 13.88
CA PRO A 522 19.89 -4.77 13.70
C PRO A 522 20.08 -6.27 13.45
N GLU A 523 21.19 -6.62 12.83
CA GLU A 523 21.63 -8.01 12.72
C GLU A 523 21.65 -8.64 14.11
N ASP A 524 21.25 -9.88 14.24
CA ASP A 524 21.15 -10.63 15.51
C ASP A 524 20.02 -10.17 16.49
N VAL A 525 19.27 -9.11 16.18
CA VAL A 525 18.12 -8.72 17.01
C VAL A 525 16.85 -9.35 16.46
N ALA A 526 16.02 -9.89 17.35
CA ALA A 526 14.68 -10.35 17.03
C ALA A 526 13.63 -9.62 17.89
N ALA A 527 12.39 -9.51 17.36
CA ALA A 527 11.32 -8.74 17.97
C ALA A 527 9.97 -9.48 17.88
N LEU A 528 9.26 -9.60 19.01
CA LEU A 528 7.95 -10.24 19.06
C LEU A 528 6.92 -9.33 19.74
N VAL A 529 5.97 -8.81 18.98
CA VAL A 529 4.78 -8.13 19.52
C VAL A 529 3.75 -9.17 19.92
N SER A 530 3.44 -9.23 21.22
CA SER A 530 2.60 -10.27 21.81
C SER A 530 1.24 -9.77 22.32
N GLU A 531 1.06 -8.45 22.51
CA GLU A 531 -0.19 -7.86 22.95
C GLU A 531 -0.42 -6.49 22.33
N LEU A 532 -1.67 -6.22 21.95
CA LEU A 532 -2.13 -4.92 21.45
C LEU A 532 -3.38 -4.46 22.21
N SER A 533 -3.39 -3.18 22.57
CA SER A 533 -4.60 -2.52 23.06
C SER A 533 -4.68 -1.07 22.56
N ASP A 534 -5.68 -0.34 22.97
CA ASP A 534 -5.80 1.08 22.59
C ASP A 534 -4.63 1.93 23.10
N THR A 535 -4.14 1.65 24.30
CA THR A 535 -3.09 2.44 24.97
C THR A 535 -1.78 1.71 25.15
N ARG A 536 -1.68 0.43 24.74
CA ARG A 536 -0.51 -0.39 25.08
C ARG A 536 -0.12 -1.34 23.95
N THR A 537 1.18 -1.52 23.80
CA THR A 537 1.79 -2.59 22.98
C THR A 537 2.86 -3.29 23.81
N VAL A 538 2.86 -4.62 23.77
CA VAL A 538 3.88 -5.42 24.46
C VAL A 538 4.78 -6.07 23.41
N VAL A 539 6.09 -5.87 23.57
CA VAL A 539 7.10 -6.41 22.66
C VAL A 539 8.23 -7.07 23.45
N THR A 540 8.69 -8.22 22.99
CA THR A 540 9.94 -8.83 23.45
C THR A 540 11.04 -8.50 22.45
N LEU A 541 12.16 -7.96 22.92
CA LEU A 541 13.38 -7.74 22.14
C LEU A 541 14.47 -8.65 22.67
N ILE A 542 15.26 -9.25 21.79
CA ILE A 542 16.40 -10.08 22.16
C ILE A 542 17.56 -9.86 21.18
N ASN A 543 18.79 -9.77 21.75
CA ASN A 543 20.04 -9.82 21.02
C ASN A 543 20.60 -11.25 21.08
N LEU A 544 20.61 -11.93 19.97
CA LEU A 544 21.10 -13.31 19.83
C LEU A 544 22.64 -13.38 19.72
N ASN A 545 23.32 -12.24 19.59
CA ASN A 545 24.78 -12.20 19.55
C ASN A 545 25.34 -12.35 20.97
N ALA A 546 26.18 -13.35 21.17
CA ALA A 546 26.74 -13.66 22.48
C ALA A 546 27.93 -12.75 22.90
N SER A 547 28.43 -11.90 22.00
CA SER A 547 29.65 -11.12 22.24
C SER A 547 29.54 -9.63 21.96
N GLN A 548 28.58 -9.21 21.14
CA GLN A 548 28.43 -7.82 20.72
C GLN A 548 27.09 -7.23 21.18
N PRO A 549 27.09 -6.04 21.78
CA PRO A 549 25.85 -5.31 22.07
C PRO A 549 25.19 -4.86 20.78
N ARG A 550 23.89 -4.59 20.84
CA ARG A 550 23.12 -4.02 19.74
C ARG A 550 22.28 -2.85 20.22
N THR A 551 22.18 -1.83 19.38
CA THR A 551 21.29 -0.69 19.62
C THR A 551 20.17 -0.72 18.60
N VAL A 552 18.93 -0.64 19.06
CA VAL A 552 17.75 -0.57 18.21
C VAL A 552 16.89 0.65 18.55
N ILE A 553 16.43 1.37 17.53
CA ILE A 553 15.41 2.39 17.73
C ILE A 553 14.07 1.76 17.47
N VAL A 554 13.17 1.82 18.45
CA VAL A 554 11.77 1.42 18.37
C VAL A 554 10.93 2.65 18.10
N GLN A 555 10.14 2.62 17.04
CA GLN A 555 9.22 3.69 16.67
C GLN A 555 7.79 3.28 16.95
N GLY A 556 6.99 4.18 17.52
CA GLY A 556 5.55 4.02 17.66
C GLY A 556 4.83 4.30 16.35
N GLY A 557 4.25 3.23 15.76
CA GLY A 557 3.59 3.31 14.46
C GLY A 557 4.50 3.08 13.26
N GLY A 558 3.91 2.83 12.11
CA GLY A 558 4.62 2.66 10.84
C GLY A 558 5.37 3.92 10.40
N TYR A 559 4.85 5.09 10.76
CA TYR A 559 5.32 6.42 10.37
C TYR A 559 5.55 7.37 11.55
N GLY A 560 5.66 6.86 12.78
CA GLY A 560 5.85 7.68 13.98
C GLY A 560 4.59 8.39 14.45
N GLU A 561 3.44 7.98 13.96
CA GLU A 561 2.13 8.55 14.30
C GLU A 561 1.70 8.27 15.75
N HIS A 562 2.31 7.29 16.42
CA HIS A 562 2.01 6.95 17.80
C HIS A 562 3.08 7.50 18.74
N GLN A 563 2.62 8.17 19.80
CA GLN A 563 3.48 8.65 20.88
C GLN A 563 3.72 7.52 21.88
N LEU A 564 4.95 7.16 22.13
CA LEU A 564 5.34 6.31 23.26
C LEU A 564 5.36 7.19 24.51
N VAL A 565 4.51 6.87 25.48
CA VAL A 565 4.37 7.64 26.74
C VAL A 565 5.42 7.17 27.75
N SER A 566 5.51 5.88 27.95
CA SER A 566 6.48 5.25 28.85
C SER A 566 6.81 3.84 28.40
N VAL A 567 7.91 3.30 28.92
CA VAL A 567 8.30 1.90 28.80
C VAL A 567 8.51 1.30 30.19
N THR A 568 7.99 0.08 30.38
CA THR A 568 8.27 -0.73 31.58
C THR A 568 9.08 -1.95 31.18
N SER A 569 10.25 -2.12 31.83
CA SER A 569 11.20 -3.20 31.64
C SER A 569 11.47 -3.84 33.02
N GLY A 570 10.55 -4.70 33.48
CA GLY A 570 10.70 -5.45 34.74
C GLY A 570 10.60 -4.66 36.05
N GLY A 571 10.20 -3.37 36.00
CA GLY A 571 10.15 -2.52 37.18
C GLY A 571 9.27 -1.29 37.04
N THR A 572 9.74 -0.14 37.54
CA THR A 572 9.04 1.13 37.43
C THR A 572 9.01 1.65 35.99
N PRO A 573 7.90 2.22 35.53
CA PRO A 573 7.82 2.82 34.19
C PRO A 573 8.83 3.97 34.02
N THR A 574 9.55 3.96 32.92
CA THR A 574 10.43 5.05 32.48
C THR A 574 9.68 5.93 31.48
N PRO A 575 9.52 7.24 31.74
CA PRO A 575 8.88 8.15 30.81
C PRO A 575 9.69 8.30 29.51
N ILE A 576 9.01 8.28 28.36
CA ILE A 576 9.59 8.44 27.01
C ILE A 576 9.09 9.73 26.37
N ASN A 577 7.77 9.92 26.29
CA ASN A 577 7.12 11.08 25.66
C ASN A 577 7.68 11.45 24.26
N SER A 578 7.95 10.45 23.45
CA SER A 578 8.52 10.56 22.10
C SER A 578 7.94 9.48 21.18
N PRO A 579 7.83 9.69 19.87
CA PRO A 579 7.53 8.60 18.96
C PRO A 579 8.68 7.57 18.82
N LEU A 580 9.85 7.86 19.41
CA LEU A 580 11.06 7.04 19.30
C LEU A 580 11.56 6.65 20.70
N LEU A 581 11.99 5.40 20.83
CA LEU A 581 12.67 4.85 22.00
C LEU A 581 13.95 4.16 21.53
N THR A 582 15.09 4.55 22.07
CA THR A 582 16.36 3.86 21.85
C THR A 582 16.58 2.81 22.93
N VAL A 583 16.79 1.56 22.51
CA VAL A 583 17.06 0.41 23.39
C VAL A 583 18.44 -0.14 23.08
N GLN A 584 19.28 -0.27 24.11
CA GLN A 584 20.55 -0.97 24.06
C GLN A 584 20.37 -2.39 24.62
N LEU A 585 20.77 -3.38 23.86
CA LEU A 585 20.72 -4.80 24.22
C LEU A 585 22.15 -5.31 24.44
N ASP A 586 22.49 -5.73 25.65
CA ASP A 586 23.77 -6.38 25.93
C ASP A 586 23.84 -7.76 25.24
N PRO A 587 25.03 -8.33 25.06
CA PRO A 587 25.21 -9.63 24.42
C PRO A 587 24.38 -10.74 25.07
N GLY A 588 23.62 -11.52 24.31
CA GLY A 588 22.78 -12.60 24.81
C GLY A 588 21.64 -12.14 25.73
N CYS A 589 21.29 -10.88 25.72
CA CYS A 589 20.26 -10.31 26.59
C CYS A 589 18.97 -10.01 25.86
N GLY A 590 17.86 -10.19 26.56
CA GLY A 590 16.53 -9.90 26.02
C GLY A 590 15.51 -9.66 27.10
N GLN A 591 14.44 -8.93 26.78
CA GLN A 591 13.39 -8.63 27.74
C GLN A 591 12.07 -8.27 27.09
N LYS A 592 10.98 -8.56 27.81
CA LYS A 592 9.63 -8.11 27.49
C LYS A 592 9.47 -6.66 27.94
N LEU A 593 9.12 -5.78 27.00
CA LEU A 593 8.85 -4.37 27.22
C LEU A 593 7.36 -4.09 27.09
N VAL A 594 6.81 -3.38 28.07
CA VAL A 594 5.45 -2.85 28.01
C VAL A 594 5.53 -1.38 27.63
N LEU A 595 5.03 -1.03 26.43
CA LEU A 595 5.04 0.30 25.88
C LEU A 595 3.65 0.91 26.03
N GLU A 596 3.52 1.87 26.95
CA GLU A 596 2.30 2.71 27.00
C GLU A 596 2.36 3.74 25.88
N MET A 597 1.26 3.92 25.16
CA MET A 597 1.23 4.79 23.98
C MET A 597 -0.08 5.58 23.86
N LYS A 598 0.04 6.71 23.15
CA LYS A 598 -1.09 7.48 22.65
C LYS A 598 -1.08 7.39 21.13
N ARG A 599 -2.08 6.70 20.58
CA ARG A 599 -2.16 6.47 19.14
C ARG A 599 -2.55 7.72 18.38
N TYR A 600 -2.05 7.87 17.16
CA TYR A 600 -2.31 8.97 16.22
C TYR A 600 -2.12 10.37 16.84
N ALA A 601 -1.15 10.49 17.75
CA ALA A 601 -0.87 11.73 18.47
C ALA A 601 0.12 12.65 17.74
N ASN A 602 0.85 12.11 16.77
CA ASN A 602 1.88 12.83 16.03
C ASN A 602 1.54 12.90 14.54
N ALA A 603 2.06 13.92 13.86
CA ALA A 603 2.04 13.96 12.40
C ALA A 603 2.93 12.84 11.84
N PRO A 604 2.37 11.96 10.98
CA PRO A 604 3.14 10.84 10.44
C PRO A 604 4.22 11.31 9.47
N THR A 605 5.36 10.59 9.46
CA THR A 605 6.46 10.81 8.53
C THR A 605 7.15 9.51 8.15
N VAL A 606 7.53 9.39 6.89
CA VAL A 606 8.32 8.25 6.39
C VAL A 606 9.82 8.41 6.67
N LEU A 607 10.28 9.64 7.01
CA LEU A 607 11.68 9.94 7.26
C LEU A 607 12.23 9.10 8.42
N HIS A 608 13.42 8.55 8.21
CA HIS A 608 14.13 7.82 9.25
C HIS A 608 14.51 8.73 10.43
N PRO A 609 14.73 8.22 11.65
CA PRO A 609 14.96 9.04 12.83
C PRO A 609 16.04 10.11 12.67
N TRP A 610 17.14 9.79 12.00
CA TRP A 610 18.28 10.71 11.76
C TRP A 610 18.06 11.74 10.66
N HIS A 611 16.94 11.70 9.94
CA HIS A 611 16.59 12.68 8.90
C HIS A 611 15.51 13.67 9.36
N ARG A 612 14.89 13.47 10.53
CA ARG A 612 13.70 14.25 10.96
C ARG A 612 13.97 15.70 11.34
N GLY A 613 15.21 16.07 11.62
CA GLY A 613 15.60 17.45 11.91
C GLY A 613 15.86 18.32 10.69
N GLN A 614 15.69 17.79 9.49
CA GLN A 614 16.00 18.45 8.21
C GLN A 614 14.76 18.99 7.47
N ARG A 615 13.58 19.00 8.12
CA ARG A 615 12.33 19.53 7.56
C ARG A 615 12.29 21.05 7.60
#